data_57a90531474f358822bbfa43111328a9
#
_entry.id   57a90531474f358822bbfa43111328a9
#
_cell.length_a   1.000
_cell.length_b   1.000
_cell.length_c   1.000
_cell.angle_alpha   90.00
_cell.angle_beta   90.00
_cell.angle_gamma   90.00
#
_symmetry.space_group_name_H-M   'P 1'
#
loop_
_entity.id
_entity.type
_entity.pdbx_description
1 polymer ?
#
loop_
_entity_poly.entity_id
_entity_poly.type
_entity_poly.pdbx_seq_one_letter_code
_entity_poly.pdbx_strand_id
1 'polypeptide(L)'
;MKIRNLDLTRNPINEEHRRLGLPPVEEPVSHPGTHPFLRAAVWFTALVLIALTLFLMGRLFLPNNWAGGLQIIGETLNGSVFWSAVAVGFFAQVVDGALGMAYGVTATTFLLATGASPAVASASVHIAEIFTTGVSGISHTKFGNVNKQLFVRLLVPGILGAALGAVLVTQVDGAMFKPFVSAYLLLLGIYILSKAFRQLRLRTQAPKHVGKLALFGGFVDAAGGGGWGPVVTTTLVSSGNDPRTTIGSVNFAEFFLAFASAAVFALLMETNTWPIIAGLVFGGLFAAPFAAFLCKKLHAKTLLILVGTLICALSLYNLYRALAA
;
A
#
# COMPACT_ATOMS: atom_id res chain seq x y z
N MET A 1 8.05 -21.72 -10.12
CA MET A 1 7.19 -22.30 -11.17
C MET A 1 7.34 -21.42 -12.40
N LYS A 2 7.98 -21.89 -13.47
CA LYS A 2 8.05 -21.16 -14.75
C LYS A 2 6.66 -21.19 -15.37
N ILE A 3 5.95 -20.06 -15.38
CA ILE A 3 4.75 -19.92 -16.21
C ILE A 3 5.27 -19.90 -17.65
N ARG A 4 5.14 -21.01 -18.34
CA ARG A 4 5.36 -21.06 -19.78
C ARG A 4 4.33 -20.16 -20.44
N ASN A 5 4.76 -19.40 -21.46
CA ASN A 5 3.87 -18.77 -22.44
C ASN A 5 3.04 -19.87 -23.10
N LEU A 6 1.90 -20.18 -22.55
CA LEU A 6 0.92 -21.03 -23.20
C LEU A 6 0.17 -20.13 -24.18
N ASP A 7 0.28 -20.45 -25.45
CA ASP A 7 -0.61 -19.90 -26.48
C ASP A 7 -2.01 -20.45 -26.18
N LEU A 8 -2.79 -19.66 -25.46
CA LEU A 8 -4.12 -20.05 -24.98
C LEU A 8 -5.13 -20.22 -26.10
N THR A 9 -4.81 -19.72 -27.32
CA THR A 9 -5.65 -19.94 -28.50
C THR A 9 -5.65 -21.40 -28.96
N ARG A 10 -4.64 -22.17 -28.58
CA ARG A 10 -4.46 -23.60 -28.90
C ARG A 10 -4.50 -24.52 -27.68
N ASN A 11 -4.93 -24.02 -26.51
CA ASN A 11 -5.02 -24.85 -25.32
C ASN A 11 -6.22 -25.82 -25.43
N PRO A 12 -6.02 -27.14 -25.37
CA PRO A 12 -7.11 -28.13 -25.46
C PRO A 12 -8.20 -27.92 -24.40
N ILE A 13 -7.86 -27.37 -23.22
CA ILE A 13 -8.83 -27.05 -22.18
C ILE A 13 -9.77 -25.92 -22.64
N ASN A 14 -9.27 -24.90 -23.33
CA ASN A 14 -10.11 -23.83 -23.86
C ASN A 14 -10.96 -24.30 -25.04
N GLU A 15 -10.53 -25.30 -25.76
CA GLU A 15 -11.31 -25.94 -26.82
C GLU A 15 -12.47 -26.76 -26.24
N GLU A 16 -12.24 -27.45 -25.14
CA GLU A 16 -13.26 -28.16 -24.36
C GLU A 16 -14.24 -27.18 -23.70
N HIS A 17 -13.75 -26.09 -23.09
CA HIS A 17 -14.59 -25.01 -22.56
C HIS A 17 -15.49 -24.40 -23.62
N ARG A 18 -14.96 -24.17 -24.82
CA ARG A 18 -15.75 -23.66 -25.95
C ARG A 18 -16.86 -24.62 -26.35
N ARG A 19 -16.59 -25.93 -26.39
CA ARG A 19 -17.60 -26.97 -26.65
C ARG A 19 -18.68 -27.03 -25.59
N LEU A 20 -18.33 -26.75 -24.35
CA LEU A 20 -19.25 -26.77 -23.17
C LEU A 20 -19.93 -25.42 -22.94
N GLY A 21 -19.66 -24.39 -23.77
CA GLY A 21 -20.19 -23.04 -23.55
C GLY A 21 -19.64 -22.34 -22.32
N LEU A 22 -18.50 -22.80 -21.80
CA LEU A 22 -17.82 -22.23 -20.64
C LEU A 22 -16.86 -21.11 -21.07
N PRO A 23 -16.63 -20.08 -20.24
CA PRO A 23 -15.65 -19.05 -20.51
C PRO A 23 -14.23 -19.66 -20.57
N PRO A 24 -13.29 -19.08 -21.36
CA PRO A 24 -11.92 -19.53 -21.40
C PRO A 24 -11.27 -19.44 -20.02
N VAL A 25 -10.40 -20.41 -19.69
CA VAL A 25 -9.80 -20.58 -18.35
C VAL A 25 -8.89 -19.41 -17.97
N GLU A 26 -8.36 -18.68 -18.94
CA GLU A 26 -7.55 -17.47 -18.71
C GLU A 26 -7.79 -16.43 -19.83
N GLU A 27 -8.05 -15.19 -19.46
CA GLU A 27 -7.87 -14.08 -20.38
C GLU A 27 -6.37 -13.94 -20.72
N PRO A 28 -6.01 -13.60 -21.98
CA PRO A 28 -4.62 -13.38 -22.33
C PRO A 28 -4.05 -12.25 -21.47
N VAL A 29 -3.20 -12.63 -20.52
CA VAL A 29 -2.45 -11.65 -19.73
C VAL A 29 -1.52 -10.93 -20.71
N SER A 30 -1.81 -9.66 -20.99
CA SER A 30 -0.93 -8.85 -21.82
C SER A 30 0.44 -8.79 -21.15
N HIS A 31 1.47 -9.34 -21.78
CA HIS A 31 2.82 -9.28 -21.26
C HIS A 31 3.21 -7.82 -21.00
N PRO A 32 3.66 -7.47 -19.78
CA PRO A 32 4.05 -6.10 -19.42
C PRO A 32 5.11 -5.53 -20.36
N GLY A 33 5.97 -6.41 -20.91
CA GLY A 33 7.00 -6.04 -21.87
C GLY A 33 6.49 -5.52 -23.23
N THR A 34 5.23 -5.78 -23.58
CA THR A 34 4.66 -5.38 -24.88
C THR A 34 3.85 -4.09 -24.82
N HIS A 35 3.47 -3.63 -23.61
CA HIS A 35 2.64 -2.43 -23.48
C HIS A 35 3.46 -1.17 -23.17
N PRO A 36 3.56 -0.18 -24.12
CA PRO A 36 4.42 0.99 -23.95
C PRO A 36 4.07 1.82 -22.70
N PHE A 37 2.78 1.95 -22.35
CA PHE A 37 2.34 2.69 -21.18
C PHE A 37 2.82 2.05 -19.85
N LEU A 38 2.69 0.72 -19.69
CA LEU A 38 3.18 0.04 -18.48
C LEU A 38 4.71 0.10 -18.39
N ARG A 39 5.41 0.02 -19.51
CA ARG A 39 6.87 0.22 -19.54
C ARG A 39 7.25 1.63 -19.10
N ALA A 40 6.57 2.65 -19.61
CA ALA A 40 6.79 4.03 -19.19
C ALA A 40 6.53 4.22 -17.69
N ALA A 41 5.43 3.65 -17.17
CA ALA A 41 5.13 3.69 -15.74
C ALA A 41 6.22 3.01 -14.89
N VAL A 42 6.72 1.85 -15.31
CA VAL A 42 7.83 1.15 -14.62
C VAL A 42 9.11 1.99 -14.64
N TRP A 43 9.48 2.57 -15.78
CA TRP A 43 10.66 3.43 -15.87
C TRP A 43 10.52 4.69 -15.03
N PHE A 44 9.35 5.33 -15.05
CA PHE A 44 9.06 6.48 -14.19
C PHE A 44 9.24 6.10 -12.71
N THR A 45 8.64 4.99 -12.28
CA THR A 45 8.78 4.50 -10.89
C THR A 45 10.25 4.25 -10.53
N ALA A 46 10.99 3.56 -11.40
CA ALA A 46 12.41 3.29 -11.17
C ALA A 46 13.23 4.58 -11.07
N LEU A 47 12.99 5.54 -11.96
CA LEU A 47 13.66 6.85 -11.94
C LEU A 47 13.35 7.63 -10.66
N VAL A 48 12.08 7.66 -10.22
CA VAL A 48 11.69 8.30 -8.96
C VAL A 48 12.39 7.66 -7.77
N LEU A 49 12.41 6.32 -7.68
CA LEU A 49 13.10 5.62 -6.59
C LEU A 49 14.60 5.92 -6.57
N ILE A 50 15.25 5.91 -7.74
CA ILE A 50 16.67 6.26 -7.87
C ILE A 50 16.90 7.71 -7.46
N ALA A 51 16.09 8.65 -7.98
CA ALA A 51 16.23 10.08 -7.69
C ALA A 51 16.04 10.38 -6.19
N LEU A 52 15.03 9.79 -5.54
CA LEU A 52 14.83 9.92 -4.11
C LEU A 52 15.98 9.34 -3.29
N THR A 53 16.48 8.17 -3.69
CA THR A 53 17.64 7.56 -3.02
C THR A 53 18.89 8.42 -3.15
N LEU A 54 19.19 8.93 -4.35
CA LEU A 54 20.31 9.84 -4.59
C LEU A 54 20.13 11.18 -3.86
N PHE A 55 18.93 11.72 -3.80
CA PHE A 55 18.62 12.94 -3.04
C PHE A 55 18.91 12.72 -1.54
N LEU A 56 18.43 11.61 -0.96
CA LEU A 56 18.67 11.27 0.45
C LEU A 56 20.16 11.07 0.73
N MET A 57 20.89 10.37 -0.15
CA MET A 57 22.33 10.20 -0.05
C MET A 57 23.05 11.55 -0.14
N GLY A 58 22.64 12.40 -1.08
CA GLY A 58 23.18 13.76 -1.20
C GLY A 58 22.97 14.60 0.05
N ARG A 59 21.76 14.56 0.63
CA ARG A 59 21.43 15.28 1.87
C ARG A 59 22.26 14.80 3.06
N LEU A 60 22.60 13.53 3.13
CA LEU A 60 23.40 12.96 4.21
C LEU A 60 24.91 13.24 4.03
N PHE A 61 25.42 13.22 2.81
CA PHE A 61 26.85 13.16 2.55
C PHE A 61 27.44 14.32 1.73
N LEU A 62 26.63 15.20 1.11
CA LEU A 62 27.08 16.34 0.34
C LEU A 62 26.61 17.68 0.92
N PRO A 63 27.36 18.80 0.77
CA PRO A 63 28.80 18.87 0.51
C PRO A 63 29.60 18.85 1.83
N ASN A 64 30.67 18.06 1.90
CA ASN A 64 31.59 17.93 3.04
C ASN A 64 30.97 17.52 4.39
N ASN A 65 29.84 16.82 4.37
CA ASN A 65 29.10 16.46 5.61
C ASN A 65 29.19 14.95 5.97
N TRP A 66 30.26 14.27 5.58
CA TRP A 66 30.42 12.84 5.89
C TRP A 66 30.35 12.54 7.39
N ALA A 67 30.99 13.34 8.21
CA ALA A 67 30.97 13.18 9.66
C ALA A 67 29.56 13.40 10.23
N GLY A 68 28.86 14.44 9.76
CA GLY A 68 27.48 14.72 10.16
C GLY A 68 26.51 13.64 9.66
N GLY A 69 26.66 13.15 8.43
CA GLY A 69 25.85 12.05 7.91
C GLY A 69 26.03 10.75 8.69
N LEU A 70 27.26 10.38 9.05
CA LEU A 70 27.53 9.21 9.88
C LEU A 70 27.00 9.39 11.29
N GLN A 71 27.08 10.60 11.86
CA GLN A 71 26.48 10.90 13.16
C GLN A 71 24.96 10.73 13.13
N ILE A 72 24.25 11.28 12.13
CA ILE A 72 22.80 11.13 11.97
C ILE A 72 22.42 9.65 11.86
N ILE A 73 23.17 8.87 11.06
CA ILE A 73 22.97 7.43 10.96
C ILE A 73 23.17 6.75 12.31
N GLY A 74 24.26 7.06 13.02
CA GLY A 74 24.57 6.50 14.34
C GLY A 74 23.47 6.81 15.37
N GLU A 75 23.02 8.06 15.45
CA GLU A 75 21.94 8.49 16.33
C GLU A 75 20.61 7.78 15.97
N THR A 76 20.31 7.66 14.68
CA THR A 76 19.13 6.95 14.19
C THR A 76 19.16 5.47 14.59
N LEU A 77 20.27 4.79 14.32
CA LEU A 77 20.43 3.36 14.65
C LEU A 77 20.43 3.07 16.15
N ASN A 78 20.86 4.02 16.98
CA ASN A 78 20.80 3.90 18.43
C ASN A 78 19.42 4.29 19.02
N GLY A 79 18.55 4.90 18.21
CA GLY A 79 17.22 5.34 18.63
C GLY A 79 16.20 4.20 18.70
N SER A 80 15.49 4.06 19.83
CA SER A 80 14.39 3.08 19.99
C SER A 80 13.23 3.33 19.01
N VAL A 81 13.00 4.58 18.62
CA VAL A 81 11.97 5.00 17.68
C VAL A 81 12.19 4.38 16.29
N PHE A 82 13.45 4.37 15.82
CA PHE A 82 13.81 3.74 14.55
C PHE A 82 13.51 2.25 14.58
N TRP A 83 13.94 1.51 15.60
CA TRP A 83 13.73 0.07 15.66
C TRP A 83 12.26 -0.32 15.87
N SER A 84 11.51 0.50 16.58
CA SER A 84 10.05 0.33 16.67
C SER A 84 9.39 0.50 15.28
N ALA A 85 9.80 1.51 14.52
CA ALA A 85 9.32 1.72 13.16
C ALA A 85 9.77 0.59 12.21
N VAL A 86 10.99 0.06 12.36
CA VAL A 86 11.47 -1.14 11.62
C VAL A 86 10.56 -2.33 11.89
N ALA A 87 10.25 -2.62 13.16
CA ALA A 87 9.37 -3.72 13.50
C ALA A 87 7.97 -3.54 12.90
N VAL A 88 7.39 -2.35 13.00
CA VAL A 88 6.08 -2.03 12.42
C VAL A 88 6.10 -2.16 10.91
N GLY A 89 7.08 -1.56 10.23
CA GLY A 89 7.24 -1.65 8.77
C GLY A 89 7.41 -3.10 8.31
N PHE A 90 8.17 -3.90 9.06
CA PHE A 90 8.34 -5.33 8.79
C PHE A 90 7.02 -6.10 8.89
N PHE A 91 6.29 -5.99 10.00
CA PHE A 91 5.02 -6.68 10.19
C PHE A 91 3.95 -6.19 9.22
N ALA A 92 3.85 -4.88 9.02
CA ALA A 92 2.91 -4.29 8.06
C ALA A 92 3.15 -4.82 6.65
N GLN A 93 4.42 -4.89 6.20
CA GLN A 93 4.78 -5.39 4.88
C GLN A 93 4.60 -6.90 4.73
N VAL A 94 4.84 -7.68 5.78
CA VAL A 94 4.55 -9.12 5.76
C VAL A 94 3.08 -9.36 5.47
N VAL A 95 2.21 -8.57 6.09
CA VAL A 95 0.75 -8.68 5.88
C VAL A 95 0.35 -8.15 4.53
N ASP A 96 0.87 -7.00 4.14
CA ASP A 96 0.57 -6.38 2.86
C ASP A 96 1.03 -7.25 1.69
N GLY A 97 2.25 -7.75 1.74
CA GLY A 97 2.79 -8.67 0.74
C GLY A 97 2.04 -10.01 0.67
N ALA A 98 1.34 -10.39 1.76
CA ALA A 98 0.52 -11.59 1.82
C ALA A 98 -0.90 -11.40 1.29
N LEU A 99 -1.50 -10.26 1.58
CA LEU A 99 -2.93 -9.99 1.37
C LEU A 99 -3.19 -8.84 0.39
N GLY A 100 -2.14 -8.09 -0.01
CA GLY A 100 -2.25 -6.90 -0.85
C GLY A 100 -3.03 -5.78 -0.17
N MET A 101 -2.92 -5.66 1.15
CA MET A 101 -3.64 -4.65 1.92
C MET A 101 -3.09 -4.51 3.34
N ALA A 102 -3.33 -3.35 3.96
CA ALA A 102 -3.13 -3.08 5.37
C ALA A 102 -1.75 -2.55 5.80
N TYR A 103 -0.82 -2.26 4.89
CA TYR A 103 0.42 -1.57 5.28
C TYR A 103 0.11 -0.21 5.91
N GLY A 104 -0.58 0.67 5.19
CA GLY A 104 -0.91 2.01 5.64
C GLY A 104 -1.70 2.02 6.94
N VAL A 105 -2.78 1.23 7.02
CA VAL A 105 -3.63 1.15 8.23
C VAL A 105 -2.83 0.73 9.46
N THR A 106 -1.96 -0.29 9.32
CA THR A 106 -1.14 -0.81 10.42
C THR A 106 -0.12 0.22 10.89
N ALA A 107 0.64 0.78 9.95
CA ALA A 107 1.69 1.75 10.25
C ALA A 107 1.10 3.05 10.84
N THR A 108 0.02 3.58 10.27
CA THR A 108 -0.65 4.78 10.77
C THR A 108 -1.22 4.57 12.18
N THR A 109 -1.91 3.45 12.41
CA THR A 109 -2.49 3.16 13.74
C THR A 109 -1.40 3.13 14.81
N PHE A 110 -0.25 2.55 14.49
CA PHE A 110 0.90 2.54 15.39
C PHE A 110 1.45 3.97 15.61
N LEU A 111 1.67 4.74 14.54
CA LEU A 111 2.20 6.10 14.66
C LEU A 111 1.28 7.01 15.49
N LEU A 112 -0.04 6.90 15.32
CA LEU A 112 -1.00 7.61 16.17
C LEU A 112 -0.88 7.19 17.65
N ALA A 113 -0.62 5.91 17.92
CA ALA A 113 -0.42 5.41 19.29
C ALA A 113 0.87 5.95 19.93
N THR A 114 1.91 6.23 19.14
CA THR A 114 3.14 6.90 19.63
C THR A 114 2.96 8.40 19.86
N GLY A 115 1.82 8.98 19.49
CA GLY A 115 1.51 10.39 19.71
C GLY A 115 1.59 11.26 18.46
N ALA A 116 1.92 10.71 17.30
CA ALA A 116 1.94 11.46 16.05
C ALA A 116 0.55 12.07 15.76
N SER A 117 0.54 13.24 15.10
CA SER A 117 -0.70 13.79 14.53
C SER A 117 -1.13 13.00 13.30
N PRO A 118 -2.41 13.03 12.91
CA PRO A 118 -2.88 12.35 11.70
C PRO A 118 -2.11 12.72 10.44
N ALA A 119 -1.82 14.00 10.25
CA ALA A 119 -1.05 14.48 9.09
C ALA A 119 0.38 13.93 9.08
N VAL A 120 1.08 13.94 10.23
CA VAL A 120 2.45 13.40 10.36
C VAL A 120 2.45 11.90 10.14
N ALA A 121 1.48 11.18 10.70
CA ALA A 121 1.36 9.74 10.52
C ALA A 121 1.12 9.39 9.05
N SER A 122 0.15 10.04 8.41
CA SER A 122 -0.15 9.82 6.98
C SER A 122 1.04 10.17 6.09
N ALA A 123 1.68 11.32 6.30
CA ALA A 123 2.86 11.73 5.54
C ALA A 123 4.00 10.70 5.63
N SER A 124 4.31 10.25 6.86
CA SER A 124 5.39 9.27 7.09
C SER A 124 5.11 7.94 6.42
N VAL A 125 3.87 7.48 6.46
CA VAL A 125 3.44 6.23 5.83
C VAL A 125 3.52 6.34 4.32
N HIS A 126 2.95 7.39 3.71
CA HIS A 126 2.96 7.55 2.26
C HIS A 126 4.39 7.73 1.69
N ILE A 127 5.29 8.41 2.41
CA ILE A 127 6.70 8.45 2.01
C ILE A 127 7.32 7.05 2.05
N ALA A 128 7.03 6.25 3.07
CA ALA A 128 7.53 4.87 3.13
C ALA A 128 6.93 3.98 2.02
N GLU A 129 5.64 4.16 1.72
CA GLU A 129 4.94 3.45 0.66
C GLU A 129 5.48 3.72 -0.74
N ILE A 130 6.06 4.91 -1.02
CA ILE A 130 6.74 5.15 -2.30
C ILE A 130 7.79 4.07 -2.56
N PHE A 131 8.58 3.71 -1.55
CA PHE A 131 9.63 2.70 -1.70
C PHE A 131 9.07 1.27 -1.77
N THR A 132 8.18 0.93 -0.86
CA THR A 132 7.63 -0.43 -0.76
C THR A 132 6.72 -0.78 -1.93
N THR A 133 5.75 0.08 -2.27
CA THR A 133 4.82 -0.14 -3.38
C THR A 133 5.49 0.08 -4.73
N GLY A 134 6.52 0.95 -4.81
CA GLY A 134 7.32 1.12 -6.02
C GLY A 134 8.05 -0.16 -6.41
N VAL A 135 8.78 -0.77 -5.47
CA VAL A 135 9.46 -2.05 -5.69
C VAL A 135 8.45 -3.16 -5.97
N SER A 136 7.36 -3.21 -5.21
CA SER A 136 6.27 -4.18 -5.39
C SER A 136 5.59 -4.03 -6.75
N GLY A 137 5.23 -2.82 -7.16
CA GLY A 137 4.58 -2.53 -8.44
C GLY A 137 5.43 -2.91 -9.66
N ILE A 138 6.74 -2.61 -9.62
CA ILE A 138 7.70 -3.06 -10.64
C ILE A 138 7.72 -4.59 -10.71
N SER A 139 7.76 -5.25 -9.55
CA SER A 139 7.77 -6.71 -9.47
C SER A 139 6.49 -7.32 -10.02
N HIS A 140 5.33 -6.82 -9.62
CA HIS A 140 4.03 -7.25 -10.13
C HIS A 140 3.92 -7.07 -11.64
N THR A 141 4.45 -5.94 -12.17
CA THR A 141 4.47 -5.70 -13.62
C THR A 141 5.36 -6.71 -14.34
N LYS A 142 6.56 -7.00 -13.81
CA LYS A 142 7.46 -8.02 -14.38
C LYS A 142 6.85 -9.43 -14.36
N PHE A 143 6.06 -9.75 -13.35
CA PHE A 143 5.37 -11.04 -13.25
C PHE A 143 4.06 -11.14 -14.03
N GLY A 144 3.66 -10.08 -14.76
CA GLY A 144 2.42 -10.08 -15.52
C GLY A 144 1.15 -9.97 -14.67
N ASN A 145 1.27 -9.47 -13.45
CA ASN A 145 0.16 -9.34 -12.50
C ASN A 145 -0.53 -7.97 -12.59
N VAL A 146 -0.27 -7.16 -13.61
CA VAL A 146 -0.89 -5.84 -13.77
C VAL A 146 -1.82 -5.84 -14.96
N ASN A 147 -3.11 -5.62 -14.72
CA ASN A 147 -4.09 -5.36 -15.76
C ASN A 147 -4.07 -3.86 -16.10
N LYS A 148 -3.64 -3.52 -17.33
CA LYS A 148 -3.52 -2.13 -17.78
C LYS A 148 -4.83 -1.34 -17.67
N GLN A 149 -5.96 -1.92 -18.07
CA GLN A 149 -7.24 -1.21 -18.09
C GLN A 149 -7.67 -0.86 -16.66
N LEU A 150 -7.51 -1.80 -15.73
CA LEU A 150 -7.77 -1.57 -14.32
C LEU A 150 -6.81 -0.52 -13.75
N PHE A 151 -5.50 -0.67 -13.98
CA PHE A 151 -4.48 0.27 -13.53
C PHE A 151 -4.79 1.72 -13.95
N VAL A 152 -5.08 1.96 -15.23
CA VAL A 152 -5.39 3.31 -15.75
C VAL A 152 -6.69 3.87 -15.14
N ARG A 153 -7.71 3.02 -14.94
CA ARG A 153 -8.97 3.45 -14.30
C ARG A 153 -8.81 3.81 -12.83
N LEU A 154 -7.85 3.21 -12.15
CA LEU A 154 -7.51 3.50 -10.75
C LEU A 154 -6.64 4.75 -10.62
N LEU A 155 -5.70 4.95 -11.55
CA LEU A 155 -4.60 5.89 -11.43
C LEU A 155 -5.08 7.34 -11.26
N VAL A 156 -5.76 7.89 -12.26
CA VAL A 156 -6.14 9.33 -12.25
C VAL A 156 -7.11 9.67 -11.12
N PRO A 157 -8.26 8.95 -10.97
CA PRO A 157 -9.16 9.25 -9.87
C PRO A 157 -8.52 9.02 -8.49
N GLY A 158 -7.68 7.98 -8.35
CA GLY A 158 -6.97 7.69 -7.13
C GLY A 158 -6.00 8.80 -6.73
N ILE A 159 -5.18 9.29 -7.66
CA ILE A 159 -4.27 10.43 -7.44
C ILE A 159 -5.05 11.68 -7.01
N LEU A 160 -6.15 12.00 -7.69
CA LEU A 160 -6.97 13.16 -7.32
C LEU A 160 -7.56 12.98 -5.92
N GLY A 161 -8.08 11.82 -5.59
CA GLY A 161 -8.57 11.50 -4.24
C GLY A 161 -7.48 11.66 -3.19
N ALA A 162 -6.32 11.06 -3.43
CA ALA A 162 -5.17 11.10 -2.52
C ALA A 162 -4.65 12.54 -2.29
N ALA A 163 -4.54 13.33 -3.34
CA ALA A 163 -4.16 14.73 -3.21
C ALA A 163 -5.17 15.53 -2.38
N LEU A 164 -6.48 15.36 -2.62
CA LEU A 164 -7.53 16.01 -1.84
C LEU A 164 -7.52 15.55 -0.37
N GLY A 165 -7.32 14.28 -0.10
CA GLY A 165 -7.22 13.74 1.26
C GLY A 165 -6.01 14.29 2.01
N ALA A 166 -4.85 14.38 1.34
CA ALA A 166 -3.63 14.95 1.90
C ALA A 166 -3.80 16.44 2.22
N VAL A 167 -4.40 17.23 1.31
CA VAL A 167 -4.74 18.64 1.59
C VAL A 167 -5.67 18.74 2.80
N LEU A 168 -6.73 17.95 2.85
CA LEU A 168 -7.68 18.00 3.96
C LEU A 168 -6.98 17.79 5.31
N VAL A 169 -6.20 16.69 5.44
CA VAL A 169 -5.59 16.34 6.73
C VAL A 169 -4.53 17.33 7.19
N THR A 170 -3.90 18.06 6.26
CA THR A 170 -2.93 19.10 6.58
C THR A 170 -3.57 20.43 7.01
N GLN A 171 -4.82 20.69 6.61
CA GLN A 171 -5.53 21.94 6.92
C GLN A 171 -6.40 21.83 8.18
N VAL A 172 -6.67 20.63 8.67
CA VAL A 172 -7.50 20.40 9.85
C VAL A 172 -6.60 20.30 11.09
N ASP A 173 -7.08 20.86 12.21
CA ASP A 173 -6.39 20.70 13.50
C ASP A 173 -6.23 19.21 13.84
N GLY A 174 -4.97 18.79 14.06
CA GLY A 174 -4.64 17.40 14.28
C GLY A 174 -5.25 16.81 15.54
N ALA A 175 -5.41 17.61 16.61
CA ALA A 175 -6.03 17.15 17.84
C ALA A 175 -7.52 16.90 17.65
N MET A 176 -8.20 17.83 16.96
CA MET A 176 -9.61 17.69 16.63
C MET A 176 -9.88 16.54 15.65
N PHE A 177 -8.96 16.29 14.71
CA PHE A 177 -9.15 15.28 13.68
C PHE A 177 -8.75 13.85 14.11
N LYS A 178 -7.88 13.73 15.12
CA LYS A 178 -7.37 12.43 15.62
C LYS A 178 -8.47 11.44 16.02
N PRO A 179 -9.55 11.80 16.74
CA PRO A 179 -10.62 10.87 17.09
C PRO A 179 -11.34 10.33 15.84
N PHE A 180 -11.56 11.17 14.81
CA PHE A 180 -12.22 10.73 13.56
C PHE A 180 -11.34 9.73 12.80
N VAL A 181 -10.04 9.98 12.67
CA VAL A 181 -9.10 9.05 12.05
C VAL A 181 -9.02 7.75 12.86
N SER A 182 -8.96 7.84 14.20
CA SER A 182 -8.92 6.66 15.06
C SER A 182 -10.19 5.81 14.95
N ALA A 183 -11.37 6.45 14.87
CA ALA A 183 -12.63 5.76 14.63
C ALA A 183 -12.70 5.10 13.25
N TYR A 184 -12.22 5.80 12.21
CA TYR A 184 -12.10 5.26 10.87
C TYR A 184 -11.18 4.03 10.83
N LEU A 185 -10.00 4.10 11.45
CA LEU A 185 -9.06 2.98 11.52
C LEU A 185 -9.64 1.80 12.33
N LEU A 186 -10.41 2.08 13.39
CA LEU A 186 -11.13 1.05 14.13
C LEU A 186 -12.15 0.31 13.23
N LEU A 187 -12.93 1.06 12.45
CA LEU A 187 -13.88 0.47 11.50
C LEU A 187 -13.17 -0.37 10.44
N LEU A 188 -12.01 0.08 9.92
CA LEU A 188 -11.19 -0.72 9.01
C LEU A 188 -10.63 -1.97 9.68
N GLY A 189 -10.17 -1.88 10.93
CA GLY A 189 -9.71 -3.03 11.70
C GLY A 189 -10.80 -4.07 11.88
N ILE A 190 -12.01 -3.66 12.27
CA ILE A 190 -13.20 -4.52 12.39
C ILE A 190 -13.53 -5.14 11.01
N TYR A 191 -13.46 -4.35 9.96
CA TYR A 191 -13.73 -4.83 8.60
C TYR A 191 -12.71 -5.89 8.17
N ILE A 192 -11.41 -5.66 8.40
CA ILE A 192 -10.33 -6.64 8.12
C ILE A 192 -10.57 -7.91 8.95
N LEU A 193 -10.88 -7.78 10.25
CA LEU A 193 -11.16 -8.90 11.13
C LEU A 193 -12.38 -9.69 10.67
N SER A 194 -13.44 -9.02 10.24
CA SER A 194 -14.66 -9.67 9.74
C SER A 194 -14.41 -10.56 8.53
N LYS A 195 -13.41 -10.23 7.70
CA LYS A 195 -13.04 -11.04 6.53
C LYS A 195 -12.42 -12.38 6.91
N ALA A 196 -11.76 -12.48 8.06
CA ALA A 196 -11.23 -13.76 8.53
C ALA A 196 -12.33 -14.82 8.74
N PHE A 197 -13.58 -14.38 8.94
CA PHE A 197 -14.73 -15.23 9.24
C PHE A 197 -15.77 -15.30 8.11
N ARG A 198 -15.60 -14.48 7.04
CA ARG A 198 -16.51 -14.51 5.89
C ARG A 198 -15.92 -15.33 4.76
N GLN A 199 -16.74 -16.22 4.18
CA GLN A 199 -16.41 -16.82 2.88
C GLN A 199 -16.61 -15.75 1.80
N LEU A 200 -15.57 -15.47 1.03
CA LEU A 200 -15.65 -14.61 -0.14
C LEU A 200 -16.56 -15.29 -1.18
N ARG A 201 -17.79 -14.80 -1.30
CA ARG A 201 -18.63 -15.14 -2.43
C ARG A 201 -18.20 -14.27 -3.60
N LEU A 202 -17.46 -14.87 -4.54
CA LEU A 202 -17.09 -14.20 -5.79
C LEU A 202 -18.37 -13.80 -6.53
N ARG A 203 -18.58 -12.51 -6.71
CA ARG A 203 -19.61 -11.99 -7.59
C ARG A 203 -19.06 -11.95 -9.00
N THR A 204 -19.80 -12.49 -9.97
CA THR A 204 -19.39 -12.57 -11.38
C THR A 204 -19.53 -11.25 -12.16
N GLN A 205 -19.87 -10.13 -11.53
CA GLN A 205 -20.06 -8.85 -12.21
C GLN A 205 -18.90 -7.90 -11.88
N ALA A 206 -18.18 -7.50 -12.92
CA ALA A 206 -17.16 -6.45 -12.82
C ALA A 206 -17.75 -5.15 -12.24
N PRO A 207 -17.05 -4.47 -11.32
CA PRO A 207 -17.55 -3.25 -10.69
C PRO A 207 -17.72 -2.14 -11.73
N LYS A 208 -18.94 -1.58 -11.78
CA LYS A 208 -19.32 -0.55 -12.77
C LYS A 208 -18.65 0.82 -12.55
N HIS A 209 -18.18 1.11 -11.32
CA HIS A 209 -17.73 2.43 -10.90
C HIS A 209 -16.33 2.45 -10.30
N VAL A 210 -15.36 1.82 -10.98
CA VAL A 210 -13.95 1.76 -10.53
C VAL A 210 -13.37 3.14 -10.25
N GLY A 211 -13.64 4.15 -11.09
CA GLY A 211 -13.13 5.51 -10.89
C GLY A 211 -13.67 6.18 -9.62
N LYS A 212 -14.97 6.01 -9.30
CA LYS A 212 -15.54 6.55 -8.05
C LYS A 212 -14.95 5.85 -6.83
N LEU A 213 -14.76 4.54 -6.92
CA LEU A 213 -14.11 3.75 -5.88
C LEU A 213 -12.66 4.20 -5.67
N ALA A 214 -11.92 4.45 -6.74
CA ALA A 214 -10.54 4.91 -6.68
C ALA A 214 -10.45 6.33 -6.08
N LEU A 215 -11.32 7.24 -6.50
CA LEU A 215 -11.37 8.60 -5.94
C LEU A 215 -11.62 8.57 -4.42
N PHE A 216 -12.63 7.81 -4.01
CA PHE A 216 -12.95 7.66 -2.58
C PHE A 216 -11.84 6.92 -1.82
N GLY A 217 -11.32 5.82 -2.39
CA GLY A 217 -10.23 5.05 -1.78
C GLY A 217 -8.98 5.89 -1.57
N GLY A 218 -8.54 6.65 -2.59
CA GLY A 218 -7.38 7.53 -2.48
C GLY A 218 -7.59 8.67 -1.46
N PHE A 219 -8.82 9.24 -1.42
CA PHE A 219 -9.15 10.27 -0.45
C PHE A 219 -9.05 9.77 1.00
N VAL A 220 -9.70 8.66 1.31
CA VAL A 220 -9.66 8.12 2.68
C VAL A 220 -8.30 7.55 3.05
N ASP A 221 -7.53 7.10 2.07
CA ASP A 221 -6.16 6.63 2.24
C ASP A 221 -5.24 7.76 2.73
N ALA A 222 -5.19 8.86 2.01
CA ALA A 222 -4.36 9.99 2.38
C ALA A 222 -4.87 10.75 3.61
N ALA A 223 -6.19 10.92 3.76
CA ALA A 223 -6.78 11.59 4.91
C ALA A 223 -6.66 10.76 6.19
N GLY A 224 -6.82 9.43 6.09
CA GLY A 224 -6.78 8.50 7.22
C GLY A 224 -5.44 7.82 7.45
N GLY A 225 -4.47 8.00 6.55
CA GLY A 225 -3.16 7.35 6.60
C GLY A 225 -3.19 5.87 6.32
N GLY A 226 -4.13 5.42 5.51
CA GLY A 226 -4.29 4.05 5.04
C GLY A 226 -5.75 3.73 4.74
N GLY A 227 -5.97 2.89 3.75
CA GLY A 227 -7.31 2.51 3.34
C GLY A 227 -7.43 2.09 1.90
N TRP A 228 -6.45 2.44 1.06
CA TRP A 228 -6.46 2.07 -0.36
C TRP A 228 -6.64 0.56 -0.55
N GLY A 229 -5.76 -0.25 0.03
CA GLY A 229 -5.85 -1.71 -0.04
C GLY A 229 -7.17 -2.28 0.51
N PRO A 230 -7.53 -2.02 1.78
CA PRO A 230 -8.78 -2.50 2.37
C PRO A 230 -10.04 -2.07 1.62
N VAL A 231 -10.10 -0.85 1.11
CA VAL A 231 -11.26 -0.33 0.40
C VAL A 231 -11.28 -0.79 -1.06
N VAL A 232 -10.20 -0.53 -1.80
CA VAL A 232 -10.18 -0.74 -3.27
C VAL A 232 -9.93 -2.19 -3.62
N THR A 233 -8.84 -2.80 -3.12
CA THR A 233 -8.50 -4.20 -3.42
C THR A 233 -9.64 -5.12 -3.04
N THR A 234 -10.18 -4.94 -1.84
CA THR A 234 -11.26 -5.80 -1.36
C THR A 234 -12.53 -5.68 -2.17
N THR A 235 -12.92 -4.45 -2.47
CA THR A 235 -14.16 -4.22 -3.24
C THR A 235 -14.03 -4.82 -4.63
N LEU A 236 -12.88 -4.67 -5.28
CA LEU A 236 -12.62 -5.23 -6.60
C LEU A 236 -12.60 -6.77 -6.58
N VAL A 237 -11.86 -7.37 -5.64
CA VAL A 237 -11.80 -8.83 -5.52
C VAL A 237 -13.16 -9.42 -5.15
N SER A 238 -13.88 -8.82 -4.19
CA SER A 238 -15.23 -9.30 -3.83
C SER A 238 -16.28 -9.08 -4.91
N SER A 239 -16.00 -8.21 -5.88
CA SER A 239 -16.85 -7.99 -7.06
C SER A 239 -16.55 -8.96 -8.21
N GLY A 240 -15.62 -9.91 -8.02
CA GLY A 240 -15.32 -10.96 -8.99
C GLY A 240 -14.12 -10.70 -9.89
N ASN A 241 -13.34 -9.63 -9.66
CA ASN A 241 -12.08 -9.48 -10.35
C ASN A 241 -11.08 -10.55 -9.88
N ASP A 242 -10.22 -10.99 -10.80
CA ASP A 242 -9.15 -11.91 -10.45
C ASP A 242 -8.24 -11.31 -9.37
N PRO A 243 -8.05 -12.00 -8.23
CA PRO A 243 -7.29 -11.46 -7.11
C PRO A 243 -5.85 -11.10 -7.47
N ARG A 244 -5.20 -11.91 -8.30
CA ARG A 244 -3.79 -11.74 -8.67
C ARG A 244 -3.55 -10.45 -9.45
N THR A 245 -4.33 -10.25 -10.51
CA THR A 245 -4.22 -9.06 -11.36
C THR A 245 -4.79 -7.83 -10.67
N THR A 246 -5.77 -7.99 -9.79
CA THR A 246 -6.32 -6.90 -8.98
C THR A 246 -5.27 -6.40 -7.99
N ILE A 247 -4.68 -7.27 -7.18
CA ILE A 247 -3.65 -6.91 -6.20
C ILE A 247 -2.47 -6.21 -6.90
N GLY A 248 -1.97 -6.79 -7.99
CA GLY A 248 -0.86 -6.18 -8.72
C GLY A 248 -1.18 -4.81 -9.31
N SER A 249 -2.39 -4.62 -9.86
CA SER A 249 -2.81 -3.34 -10.44
C SER A 249 -3.07 -2.27 -9.40
N VAL A 250 -3.70 -2.64 -8.27
CA VAL A 250 -3.99 -1.74 -7.13
C VAL A 250 -2.70 -1.32 -6.46
N ASN A 251 -1.80 -2.25 -6.17
CA ASN A 251 -0.51 -1.97 -5.55
C ASN A 251 0.40 -1.09 -6.43
N PHE A 252 0.41 -1.33 -7.74
CA PHE A 252 1.17 -0.46 -8.64
C PHE A 252 0.55 0.94 -8.77
N ALA A 253 -0.78 1.08 -8.71
CA ALA A 253 -1.42 2.39 -8.65
C ALA A 253 -1.11 3.12 -7.34
N GLU A 254 -1.02 2.41 -6.23
CA GLU A 254 -0.72 2.93 -4.90
C GLU A 254 0.61 3.69 -4.85
N PHE A 255 1.64 3.23 -5.56
CA PHE A 255 2.89 3.99 -5.71
C PHE A 255 2.65 5.43 -6.17
N PHE A 256 1.82 5.62 -7.20
CA PHE A 256 1.53 6.94 -7.74
C PHE A 256 0.69 7.80 -6.79
N LEU A 257 -0.22 7.17 -6.05
CA LEU A 257 -1.02 7.83 -5.02
C LEU A 257 -0.13 8.27 -3.87
N ALA A 258 0.72 7.37 -3.37
CA ALA A 258 1.66 7.65 -2.30
C ALA A 258 2.63 8.76 -2.69
N PHE A 259 3.14 8.74 -3.93
CA PHE A 259 4.00 9.81 -4.46
C PHE A 259 3.27 11.15 -4.51
N ALA A 260 2.02 11.18 -4.98
CA ALA A 260 1.21 12.40 -5.04
C ALA A 260 0.89 12.93 -3.64
N SER A 261 0.47 12.06 -2.70
CA SER A 261 0.23 12.42 -1.30
C SER A 261 1.47 12.96 -0.64
N ALA A 262 2.62 12.27 -0.79
CA ALA A 262 3.89 12.70 -0.23
C ALA A 262 4.34 14.06 -0.79
N ALA A 263 4.12 14.32 -2.08
CA ALA A 263 4.39 15.63 -2.68
C ALA A 263 3.51 16.73 -2.05
N VAL A 264 2.21 16.48 -1.85
CA VAL A 264 1.31 17.42 -1.17
C VAL A 264 1.76 17.67 0.27
N PHE A 265 2.08 16.61 1.02
CA PHE A 265 2.60 16.74 2.38
C PHE A 265 3.90 17.54 2.43
N ALA A 266 4.83 17.28 1.53
CA ALA A 266 6.11 18.01 1.47
C ALA A 266 5.95 19.51 1.14
N LEU A 267 4.88 19.88 0.42
CA LEU A 267 4.57 21.26 0.09
C LEU A 267 3.84 22.00 1.23
N LEU A 268 3.05 21.29 2.02
CA LEU A 268 2.13 21.90 2.98
C LEU A 268 2.59 21.79 4.45
N MET A 269 3.57 20.92 4.74
CA MET A 269 4.04 20.73 6.10
C MET A 269 5.54 20.39 6.16
N GLU A 270 6.18 20.81 7.24
CA GLU A 270 7.53 20.37 7.58
C GLU A 270 7.45 19.02 8.32
N THR A 271 8.09 18.00 7.77
CA THR A 271 8.18 16.69 8.42
C THR A 271 9.58 16.46 8.97
N ASN A 272 9.71 16.31 10.27
CA ASN A 272 10.97 15.97 10.93
C ASN A 272 10.94 14.54 11.52
N THR A 273 10.36 13.60 10.77
CA THR A 273 10.13 12.22 11.20
C THR A 273 11.02 11.20 10.46
N TRP A 274 12.19 11.64 10.02
CA TRP A 274 13.11 10.81 9.24
C TRP A 274 13.49 9.47 9.88
N PRO A 275 13.73 9.35 11.22
CA PRO A 275 14.00 8.05 11.83
C PRO A 275 12.83 7.07 11.68
N ILE A 276 11.60 7.58 11.78
CA ILE A 276 10.38 6.78 11.61
C ILE A 276 10.25 6.32 10.16
N ILE A 277 10.37 7.25 9.20
CA ILE A 277 10.27 6.95 7.77
C ILE A 277 11.36 5.94 7.37
N ALA A 278 12.60 6.18 7.76
CA ALA A 278 13.71 5.28 7.50
C ALA A 278 13.47 3.89 8.09
N GLY A 279 12.97 3.81 9.32
CA GLY A 279 12.60 2.55 9.96
C GLY A 279 11.51 1.79 9.22
N LEU A 280 10.42 2.47 8.85
CA LEU A 280 9.32 1.88 8.07
C LEU A 280 9.80 1.37 6.71
N VAL A 281 10.62 2.15 5.99
CA VAL A 281 11.21 1.75 4.69
C VAL A 281 12.12 0.55 4.87
N PHE A 282 13.04 0.59 5.82
CA PHE A 282 13.99 -0.49 6.08
C PHE A 282 13.26 -1.78 6.46
N GLY A 283 12.33 -1.70 7.42
CA GLY A 283 11.53 -2.85 7.83
C GLY A 283 10.68 -3.41 6.69
N GLY A 284 10.03 -2.54 5.92
CA GLY A 284 9.20 -2.92 4.78
C GLY A 284 10.00 -3.59 3.66
N LEU A 285 11.09 -3.00 3.22
CA LEU A 285 11.94 -3.56 2.17
C LEU A 285 12.58 -4.89 2.59
N PHE A 286 13.00 -4.98 3.85
CA PHE A 286 13.56 -6.23 4.39
C PHE A 286 12.51 -7.33 4.51
N ALA A 287 11.26 -6.98 4.82
CA ALA A 287 10.14 -7.93 4.91
C ALA A 287 9.70 -8.50 3.56
N ALA A 288 9.87 -7.76 2.46
CA ALA A 288 9.32 -8.12 1.16
C ALA A 288 9.68 -9.55 0.68
N PRO A 289 10.94 -10.03 0.78
CA PRO A 289 11.27 -11.41 0.44
C PRO A 289 10.68 -12.43 1.42
N PHE A 290 10.53 -12.08 2.70
CA PHE A 290 9.94 -12.95 3.72
C PHE A 290 8.43 -13.03 3.60
N ALA A 291 7.77 -11.95 3.19
CA ALA A 291 6.33 -11.93 2.96
C ALA A 291 5.89 -13.03 1.98
N ALA A 292 6.59 -13.17 0.85
CA ALA A 292 6.33 -14.21 -0.14
C ALA A 292 6.52 -15.63 0.43
N PHE A 293 7.45 -15.82 1.36
CA PHE A 293 7.69 -17.10 2.02
C PHE A 293 6.62 -17.40 3.08
N LEU A 294 6.28 -16.41 3.91
CA LEU A 294 5.24 -16.56 4.94
C LEU A 294 3.86 -16.77 4.35
N CYS A 295 3.53 -16.15 3.22
CA CYS A 295 2.28 -16.39 2.48
C CYS A 295 2.06 -17.85 2.14
N LYS A 296 3.14 -18.60 1.89
CA LYS A 296 3.05 -20.04 1.62
C LYS A 296 2.79 -20.87 2.88
N LYS A 297 3.15 -20.37 4.06
CA LYS A 297 3.08 -21.12 5.33
C LYS A 297 1.94 -20.68 6.24
N LEU A 298 1.58 -19.39 6.24
CA LEU A 298 0.52 -18.86 7.09
C LEU A 298 -0.80 -18.80 6.33
N HIS A 299 -1.86 -19.25 6.98
CA HIS A 299 -3.21 -19.11 6.44
C HIS A 299 -3.62 -17.63 6.43
N ALA A 300 -4.18 -17.15 5.33
CA ALA A 300 -4.69 -15.79 5.20
C ALA A 300 -5.62 -15.39 6.37
N LYS A 301 -6.42 -16.35 6.87
CA LYS A 301 -7.27 -16.18 8.05
C LYS A 301 -6.47 -15.77 9.29
N THR A 302 -5.35 -16.40 9.56
CA THR A 302 -4.50 -16.11 10.74
C THR A 302 -3.93 -14.69 10.64
N LEU A 303 -3.46 -14.29 9.45
CA LEU A 303 -2.93 -12.95 9.21
C LEU A 303 -4.01 -11.87 9.38
N LEU A 304 -5.21 -12.10 8.83
CA LEU A 304 -6.33 -11.17 8.99
C LEU A 304 -6.76 -11.01 10.46
N ILE A 305 -6.75 -12.11 11.24
CA ILE A 305 -7.06 -12.07 12.67
C ILE A 305 -6.00 -11.26 13.41
N LEU A 306 -4.73 -11.57 13.23
CA LEU A 306 -3.64 -10.88 13.92
C LEU A 306 -3.65 -9.38 13.65
N VAL A 307 -3.71 -9.00 12.37
CA VAL A 307 -3.70 -7.59 11.97
C VAL A 307 -4.97 -6.87 12.36
N GLY A 308 -6.13 -7.45 12.07
CA GLY A 308 -7.40 -6.84 12.44
C GLY A 308 -7.52 -6.63 13.95
N THR A 309 -7.08 -7.59 14.77
CA THR A 309 -7.05 -7.45 16.23
C THR A 309 -6.09 -6.36 16.69
N LEU A 310 -4.87 -6.31 16.11
CA LEU A 310 -3.88 -5.28 16.44
C LEU A 310 -4.40 -3.88 16.10
N ILE A 311 -4.94 -3.69 14.89
CA ILE A 311 -5.51 -2.42 14.47
C ILE A 311 -6.66 -2.02 15.39
N CYS A 312 -7.58 -2.92 15.72
CA CYS A 312 -8.68 -2.64 16.62
C CYS A 312 -8.19 -2.22 18.01
N ALA A 313 -7.25 -2.96 18.60
CA ALA A 313 -6.71 -2.66 19.93
C ALA A 313 -6.02 -1.29 19.98
N LEU A 314 -5.14 -1.01 19.01
CA LEU A 314 -4.44 0.29 18.93
C LEU A 314 -5.40 1.43 18.59
N SER A 315 -6.37 1.23 17.72
CA SER A 315 -7.35 2.27 17.38
C SER A 315 -8.27 2.59 18.55
N LEU A 316 -8.69 1.60 19.36
CA LEU A 316 -9.42 1.82 20.61
C LEU A 316 -8.59 2.60 21.62
N TYR A 317 -7.31 2.26 21.76
CA TYR A 317 -6.38 2.99 22.62
C TYR A 317 -6.21 4.45 22.14
N ASN A 318 -6.04 4.67 20.83
CA ASN A 318 -5.93 6.01 20.24
C ASN A 318 -7.21 6.82 20.46
N LEU A 319 -8.37 6.20 20.27
CA LEU A 319 -9.68 6.82 20.45
C LEU A 319 -9.89 7.21 21.92
N TYR A 320 -9.60 6.30 22.85
CA TYR A 320 -9.64 6.59 24.28
C TYR A 320 -8.76 7.78 24.63
N ARG A 321 -7.50 7.79 24.21
CA ARG A 321 -6.59 8.90 24.46
C ARG A 321 -7.05 10.22 23.84
N ALA A 322 -7.63 10.18 22.65
CA ALA A 322 -8.09 11.38 21.97
C ALA A 322 -9.37 11.97 22.58
N LEU A 323 -10.18 11.15 23.28
CA LEU A 323 -11.40 11.60 23.95
C LEU A 323 -11.14 11.95 25.44
N ALA A 324 -10.05 11.46 26.03
CA ALA A 324 -9.65 11.72 27.43
C ALA A 324 -8.71 12.92 27.57
N ALA A 325 -8.19 13.45 26.49
CA ALA A 325 -7.35 14.64 26.42
C ALA A 325 -8.18 15.90 26.20
#